data_ebc167d3ac3451ceb7cdb1841d75afd1
#
_entry.id   ebc167d3ac3451ceb7cdb1841d75afd1
#
_cell.length_a   1.000
_cell.length_b   1.000
_cell.length_c   1.000
_cell.angle_alpha   90.00
_cell.angle_beta   90.00
_cell.angle_gamma   90.00
#
_symmetry.space_group_name_H-M   'P 1'
#
loop_
_entity.id
_entity.type
_entity.pdbx_description
1 polymer ?
#
loop_
_entity_poly.entity_id
_entity_poly.type
_entity_poly.pdbx_seq_one_letter_code
_entity_poly.pdbx_strand_id
1 'polypeptide(L)' 'MLIQQKQEGHKGSFYVEEDGQVLAEMTWSMTGTGLMIIDHTEVSDELKGKNVGYQLVNRAVEYARANDMKILPLCQCRF' A
#
# COMPACT_ATOMS: atom_id res chain seq x y z
N MET A 1 4.08 -14.31 4.44
CA MET A 1 4.60 -12.93 4.44
C MET A 1 3.63 -12.01 5.15
N LEU A 2 4.11 -11.23 6.09
CA LEU A 2 3.27 -10.34 6.90
C LEU A 2 3.31 -8.93 6.34
N ILE A 3 2.15 -8.42 5.96
CA ILE A 3 2.02 -7.03 5.54
C ILE A 3 1.57 -6.21 6.73
N GLN A 4 2.34 -5.21 7.08
CA GLN A 4 2.04 -4.33 8.19
C GLN A 4 1.46 -3.01 7.67
N GLN A 5 0.81 -2.30 8.56
CA GLN A 5 0.16 -1.03 8.22
C GLN A 5 0.53 0.00 9.25
N LYS A 6 0.80 1.21 8.79
CA LYS A 6 0.92 2.36 9.68
C LYS A 6 0.18 3.53 9.06
N GLN A 7 -0.29 4.42 9.92
CA GLN A 7 -1.06 5.59 9.49
C GLN A 7 -0.72 6.75 10.40
N GLU A 8 -0.57 7.92 9.79
CA GLU A 8 -0.29 9.14 10.50
C GLU A 8 -1.05 10.28 9.83
N GLY A 9 -2.08 10.79 10.51
CA GLY A 9 -2.96 11.80 9.95
C GLY A 9 -3.66 11.29 8.71
N HIS A 10 -3.48 11.99 7.59
CA HIS A 10 -4.11 11.64 6.32
C HIS A 10 -3.23 10.75 5.44
N LYS A 11 -2.09 10.31 5.96
CA LYS A 11 -1.16 9.50 5.19
C LYS A 11 -0.93 8.17 5.87
N GLY A 12 -0.63 7.16 5.08
CA GLY A 12 -0.32 5.85 5.62
C GLY A 12 0.47 5.03 4.63
N SER A 13 0.81 3.83 5.09
CA SER A 13 1.50 2.89 4.22
C SER A 13 1.19 1.46 4.63
N PHE A 14 1.29 0.57 3.65
CA PHE A 14 1.34 -0.87 3.87
C PHE A 14 2.76 -1.30 3.52
N TYR A 15 3.37 -2.10 4.36
CA TYR A 15 4.77 -2.45 4.14
C TYR A 15 5.09 -3.86 4.62
N VAL A 16 6.17 -4.40 4.08
CA VAL A 16 6.74 -5.66 4.51
C VAL A 16 8.12 -5.39 5.11
N GLU A 17 8.31 -5.78 6.35
CA GLU A 17 9.57 -5.56 7.04
C GLU A 17 10.11 -6.90 7.55
N GLU A 18 11.39 -7.15 7.29
CA GLU A 18 12.10 -8.32 7.79
C GLU A 18 13.47 -7.90 8.31
N ASP A 19 13.83 -8.41 9.47
CA ASP A 19 15.12 -8.13 10.11
C ASP A 19 15.43 -6.64 10.23
N GLY A 20 14.40 -5.83 10.52
CA GLY A 20 14.56 -4.39 10.66
C GLY A 20 14.65 -3.63 9.35
N GLN A 21 14.45 -4.32 8.22
CA GLN A 21 14.57 -3.71 6.91
C GLN A 21 13.24 -3.75 6.18
N VAL A 22 12.83 -2.61 5.63
CA VAL A 22 11.61 -2.53 4.84
C VAL A 22 11.92 -3.03 3.42
N LEU A 23 11.29 -4.12 3.02
CA LEU A 23 11.52 -4.76 1.72
C LEU A 23 10.49 -4.38 0.68
N ALA A 24 9.35 -3.89 1.10
CA ALA A 24 8.32 -3.41 0.19
C ALA A 24 7.47 -2.39 0.92
N GLU A 25 6.98 -1.39 0.20
CA GLU A 25 6.15 -0.36 0.81
C GLU A 25 5.24 0.26 -0.24
N MET A 26 3.98 0.49 0.15
CA MET A 26 3.02 1.24 -0.64
C MET A 26 2.52 2.39 0.22
N THR A 27 2.76 3.62 -0.22
CA THR A 27 2.29 4.80 0.51
C THR A 27 1.00 5.32 -0.10
N TRP A 28 0.15 5.88 0.75
CA TRP A 28 -1.13 6.40 0.32
C TRP A 28 -1.52 7.62 1.15
N SER A 29 -2.43 8.40 0.58
CA SER A 29 -2.99 9.58 1.24
C SER A 29 -4.51 9.52 1.16
N MET A 30 -5.18 10.09 2.16
CA MET A 30 -6.63 10.21 2.15
C MET A 30 -7.05 11.64 1.93
N THR A 31 -8.13 11.84 1.18
CA THR A 31 -8.75 13.15 1.06
C THR A 31 -9.95 13.24 2.01
N GLY A 32 -10.42 14.43 2.25
CA GLY A 32 -11.62 14.65 3.08
C GLY A 32 -12.90 14.14 2.42
N THR A 33 -12.84 13.74 1.16
CA THR A 33 -14.02 13.25 0.42
C THR A 33 -14.09 11.73 0.38
N GLY A 34 -13.25 11.04 1.13
CA GLY A 34 -13.27 9.57 1.17
C GLY A 34 -12.53 8.92 0.03
N LEU A 35 -11.54 9.59 -0.52
CA LEU A 35 -10.73 9.09 -1.60
C LEU A 35 -9.35 8.70 -1.08
N MET A 36 -8.92 7.48 -1.38
CA MET A 36 -7.57 7.02 -1.07
C MET A 36 -6.71 7.13 -2.32
N ILE A 37 -5.65 7.90 -2.23
CA ILE A 37 -4.73 8.11 -3.35
C ILE A 37 -3.48 7.28 -3.10
N ILE A 38 -3.17 6.36 -4.01
CA ILE A 38 -1.96 5.57 -3.93
C ILE A 38 -0.82 6.38 -4.53
N ASP A 39 0.10 6.83 -3.68
CA ASP A 39 1.18 7.73 -4.07
C ASP A 39 2.35 7.00 -4.72
N HIS A 40 2.80 5.92 -4.09
CA HIS A 40 4.05 5.28 -4.48
C HIS A 40 4.07 3.84 -4.00
N THR A 41 4.64 2.96 -4.81
CA THR A 41 4.83 1.55 -4.44
C THR A 41 6.25 1.14 -4.80
N GLU A 42 6.96 0.57 -3.83
CA GLU A 42 8.29 0.03 -4.03
C GLU A 42 8.35 -1.41 -3.56
N VAL A 43 9.05 -2.24 -4.30
CA VAL A 43 9.28 -3.64 -3.93
C VAL A 43 10.76 -3.95 -4.16
N SER A 44 11.39 -4.49 -3.13
CA SER A 44 12.78 -4.91 -3.22
C SER A 44 12.94 -6.04 -4.24
N ASP A 45 14.10 -6.12 -4.86
CA ASP A 45 14.40 -7.20 -5.80
C ASP A 45 14.25 -8.59 -5.16
N GLU A 46 14.51 -8.68 -3.86
CA GLU A 46 14.35 -9.93 -3.12
C GLU A 46 12.94 -10.48 -3.15
N LEU A 47 11.97 -9.59 -3.28
CA LEU A 47 10.55 -9.95 -3.26
C LEU A 47 9.90 -9.94 -4.63
N LYS A 48 10.62 -9.56 -5.67
CA LYS A 48 10.07 -9.58 -7.02
C LYS A 48 9.75 -11.01 -7.43
N GLY A 49 8.64 -11.18 -8.12
CA GLY A 49 8.17 -12.49 -8.52
C GLY A 49 7.32 -13.21 -7.49
N LYS A 50 7.12 -12.59 -6.31
CA LYS A 50 6.30 -13.18 -5.23
C LYS A 50 4.93 -12.51 -5.11
N ASN A 51 4.53 -11.74 -6.11
CA ASN A 51 3.25 -11.03 -6.14
C ASN A 51 3.07 -10.06 -4.96
N VAL A 52 4.16 -9.51 -4.45
CA VAL A 52 4.10 -8.63 -3.28
C VAL A 52 3.34 -7.35 -3.61
N GLY A 53 3.60 -6.77 -4.77
CA GLY A 53 2.87 -5.57 -5.19
C GLY A 53 1.38 -5.80 -5.24
N TYR A 54 0.97 -6.95 -5.77
CA TYR A 54 -0.44 -7.33 -5.83
C TYR A 54 -1.04 -7.49 -4.42
N GLN A 55 -0.29 -8.09 -3.51
CA GLN A 55 -0.74 -8.26 -2.13
C GLN A 55 -0.90 -6.91 -1.42
N LEU A 56 0.01 -5.97 -1.68
CA LEU A 56 -0.11 -4.63 -1.13
C LEU A 56 -1.36 -3.93 -1.65
N VAL A 57 -1.63 -4.04 -2.94
CA VAL A 57 -2.85 -3.47 -3.54
C VAL A 57 -4.09 -4.10 -2.93
N ASN A 58 -4.10 -5.42 -2.75
CA ASN A 58 -5.22 -6.10 -2.13
C ASN A 58 -5.49 -5.58 -0.72
N ARG A 59 -4.45 -5.34 0.07
CA ARG A 59 -4.63 -4.79 1.41
C ARG A 59 -5.21 -3.39 1.35
N ALA A 60 -4.77 -2.59 0.38
CA ALA A 60 -5.32 -1.25 0.20
C ALA A 60 -6.79 -1.31 -0.19
N VAL A 61 -7.15 -2.23 -1.08
CA VAL A 61 -8.55 -2.41 -1.49
C VAL A 61 -9.42 -2.83 -0.32
N GLU A 62 -8.96 -3.79 0.48
CA GLU A 62 -9.70 -4.24 1.66
C GLU A 62 -9.89 -3.10 2.65
N TYR A 63 -8.83 -2.32 2.89
CA TYR A 63 -8.90 -1.19 3.79
C TYR A 63 -9.90 -0.13 3.31
N ALA A 64 -9.85 0.16 2.00
CA ALA A 64 -10.77 1.14 1.42
C ALA A 64 -12.22 0.67 1.50
N ARG A 65 -12.46 -0.60 1.24
CA ARG A 65 -13.82 -1.16 1.35
C ARG A 65 -14.34 -1.08 2.78
N ALA A 66 -13.49 -1.39 3.74
CA ALA A 66 -13.89 -1.37 5.15
C ALA A 66 -14.20 0.04 5.63
N ASN A 67 -13.69 1.06 4.96
CA ASN A 67 -13.85 2.46 5.35
C ASN A 67 -14.68 3.26 4.33
N ASP A 68 -15.35 2.59 3.40
CA ASP A 68 -16.15 3.23 2.36
C ASP A 68 -15.37 4.28 1.56
N MET A 69 -14.14 3.94 1.21
CA MET A 69 -13.29 4.83 0.43
C MET A 69 -13.11 4.30 -1.00
N LYS A 70 -12.89 5.21 -1.93
CA LYS A 70 -12.51 4.87 -3.29
C LYS A 70 -11.02 5.01 -3.45
N ILE A 71 -10.45 4.24 -4.36
CA ILE A 71 -9.00 4.26 -4.62
C ILE A 71 -8.71 4.94 -5.94
N LEU A 72 -7.76 5.88 -5.91
CA LEU A 72 -7.25 6.54 -7.11
C LEU A 72 -5.75 6.27 -7.19
N PRO A 73 -5.28 5.45 -8.12
CA PRO A 73 -3.85 5.22 -8.28
C PRO A 73 -3.20 6.37 -9.06
N LEU A 74 -2.18 6.98 -8.46
CA LEU A 74 -1.39 8.00 -9.13
C LEU A 74 -0.17 7.41 -9.83
N CYS A 75 0.38 6.33 -9.27
CA CYS A 75 1.48 5.66 -9.93
C CYS A 75 0.90 4.68 -10.96
N GLN A 76 1.56 4.57 -12.11
CA GLN A 76 1.14 3.64 -13.15
C GLN A 76 1.69 2.25 -12.85
N CYS A 77 1.39 1.75 -11.68
CA CYS A 77 1.81 0.41 -11.30
C CYS A 77 0.86 -0.58 -11.95
N ARG A 78 1.41 -1.48 -12.73
CA ARG A 78 0.63 -2.58 -13.31
C ARG A 78 0.86 -3.83 -12.48
N PHE A 79 -0.20 -4.41 -12.08
CA PHE A 79 -0.19 -5.58 -11.22
C PHE A 79 -0.72 -6.80 -11.92
#